data_54fbf571193be1c7f5bcfd0ccc748651
#
_entry.id   54fbf571193be1c7f5bcfd0ccc748651
#
_cell.length_a   1.000
_cell.length_b   1.000
_cell.length_c   1.000
_cell.angle_alpha   90.00
_cell.angle_beta   90.00
_cell.angle_gamma   90.00
#
_symmetry.space_group_name_H-M   'P 1'
#
loop_
_entity.id
_entity.type
_entity.pdbx_description
1 polymer ?
#
loop_
_entity_poly.entity_id
_entity_poly.type
_entity_poly.pdbx_seq_one_letter_code
_entity_poly.pdbx_strand_id
1 'polypeptide(L)'
;RMIEGGEDVKFIARRLVILASEDIGNANPNALLLAANCFEAVKIIGYPESRIILSQCVTYLASSPKSNAAYLAINQAQALVKETGNLSVPIPLRNAPTKLMKDLAYGKGYQYSHDFPDNFVAQEFLPEEIKGRLLYDPGDNAREKELRSFLSKRWKGKYGY
;
A
#
# COMPACT_ATOMS: atom_id res chain seq x y z
N ARG A 1 -6.51 -26.33 -14.91
CA ARG A 1 -5.53 -26.77 -15.92
C ARG A 1 -4.12 -26.87 -15.36
N MET A 2 -3.69 -25.97 -14.47
CA MET A 2 -2.38 -26.06 -13.81
C MET A 2 -2.27 -27.28 -12.90
N ILE A 3 -3.30 -27.58 -12.11
CA ILE A 3 -3.36 -28.78 -11.27
C ILE A 3 -3.24 -30.04 -12.12
N GLU A 4 -4.06 -30.17 -13.18
CA GLU A 4 -4.04 -31.32 -14.09
C GLU A 4 -2.71 -31.43 -14.86
N GLY A 5 -2.02 -30.31 -15.06
CA GLY A 5 -0.68 -30.24 -15.64
C GLY A 5 0.44 -30.61 -14.69
N GLY A 6 0.14 -30.93 -13.42
CA GLY A 6 1.13 -31.32 -12.43
C GLY A 6 1.84 -30.17 -11.70
N GLU A 7 1.30 -28.95 -11.80
CA GLU A 7 1.88 -27.79 -11.10
C GLU A 7 1.71 -27.92 -9.58
N ASP A 8 2.72 -27.46 -8.84
CA ASP A 8 2.64 -27.40 -7.38
C ASP A 8 1.51 -26.46 -6.92
N VAL A 9 0.62 -26.99 -6.11
CA VAL A 9 -0.53 -26.23 -5.56
C VAL A 9 -0.09 -25.01 -4.73
N LYS A 10 1.09 -25.05 -4.11
CA LYS A 10 1.68 -23.91 -3.38
C LYS A 10 2.14 -22.82 -4.36
N PHE A 11 2.68 -23.21 -5.50
CA PHE A 11 3.02 -22.26 -6.55
C PHE A 11 1.78 -21.55 -7.09
N ILE A 12 0.69 -22.30 -7.33
CA ILE A 12 -0.60 -21.72 -7.73
C ILE A 12 -1.10 -20.72 -6.68
N ALA A 13 -1.13 -21.13 -5.41
CA ALA A 13 -1.56 -20.25 -4.31
C ALA A 13 -0.68 -18.99 -4.19
N ARG A 14 0.65 -19.11 -4.35
CA ARG A 14 1.57 -17.97 -4.39
C ARG A 14 1.22 -16.98 -5.51
N ARG A 15 0.86 -17.46 -6.70
CA ARG A 15 0.42 -16.61 -7.83
C ARG A 15 -0.85 -15.84 -7.50
N LEU A 16 -1.78 -16.44 -6.74
CA LEU A 16 -2.99 -15.76 -6.30
C LEU A 16 -2.70 -14.62 -5.29
N VAL A 17 -1.73 -14.80 -4.39
CA VAL A 17 -1.28 -13.72 -3.49
C VAL A 17 -0.71 -12.55 -4.28
N ILE A 18 0.11 -12.82 -5.31
CA ILE A 18 0.67 -11.79 -6.18
C ILE A 18 -0.45 -11.05 -6.92
N LEU A 19 -1.36 -11.77 -7.57
CA LEU A 19 -2.52 -11.19 -8.26
C LEU A 19 -3.34 -10.29 -7.34
N ALA A 20 -3.58 -10.73 -6.11
CA ALA A 20 -4.37 -9.97 -5.13
C ALA A 20 -3.72 -8.63 -4.77
N SER A 21 -2.39 -8.56 -4.69
CA SER A 21 -1.67 -7.32 -4.36
C SER A 21 -1.41 -6.43 -5.56
N GLU A 22 -1.05 -7.00 -6.73
CA GLU A 22 -0.67 -6.24 -7.92
C GLU A 22 -1.88 -5.73 -8.70
N ASP A 23 -2.89 -6.61 -8.93
CA ASP A 23 -3.99 -6.33 -9.86
C ASP A 23 -5.28 -5.91 -9.17
N ILE A 24 -5.54 -6.39 -7.93
CA ILE A 24 -6.74 -6.03 -7.18
C ILE A 24 -6.45 -4.88 -6.22
N GLY A 25 -5.36 -4.98 -5.47
CA GLY A 25 -4.88 -3.90 -4.60
C GLY A 25 -5.98 -3.31 -3.71
N ASN A 26 -6.02 -1.98 -3.66
CA ASN A 26 -6.96 -1.25 -2.81
C ASN A 26 -8.41 -1.23 -3.33
N ALA A 27 -8.67 -1.73 -4.56
CA ALA A 27 -10.04 -1.89 -5.04
C ALA A 27 -10.84 -2.89 -4.18
N ASN A 28 -10.16 -3.92 -3.65
CA ASN A 28 -10.70 -4.86 -2.66
C ASN A 28 -9.59 -5.36 -1.72
N PRO A 29 -9.32 -4.68 -0.60
CA PRO A 29 -8.22 -5.04 0.31
C PRO A 29 -8.38 -6.44 0.94
N ASN A 30 -9.60 -6.99 1.01
CA ASN A 30 -9.82 -8.35 1.49
C ASN A 30 -9.25 -9.42 0.54
N ALA A 31 -8.98 -9.07 -0.71
CA ALA A 31 -8.40 -9.98 -1.70
C ALA A 31 -7.04 -10.52 -1.23
N LEU A 32 -6.16 -9.65 -0.73
CA LEU A 32 -4.85 -10.06 -0.22
C LEU A 32 -4.97 -10.93 1.05
N LEU A 33 -5.87 -10.58 1.96
CA LEU A 33 -6.12 -11.37 3.17
C LEU A 33 -6.60 -12.78 2.81
N LEU A 34 -7.56 -12.89 1.90
CA LEU A 34 -8.10 -14.18 1.46
C LEU A 34 -7.04 -15.00 0.72
N ALA A 35 -6.27 -14.38 -0.16
CA ALA A 35 -5.21 -15.07 -0.90
C ALA A 35 -4.06 -15.54 0.03
N ALA A 36 -3.67 -14.76 1.02
CA ALA A 36 -2.67 -15.14 2.02
C ALA A 36 -3.16 -16.32 2.87
N ASN A 37 -4.42 -16.29 3.34
CA ASN A 37 -5.01 -17.40 4.06
C ASN A 37 -5.17 -18.65 3.16
N CYS A 38 -5.50 -18.49 1.87
CA CYS A 38 -5.52 -19.56 0.89
C CYS A 38 -4.15 -20.24 0.79
N PHE A 39 -3.07 -19.46 0.69
CA PHE A 39 -1.70 -19.99 0.63
C PHE A 39 -1.36 -20.83 1.86
N GLU A 40 -1.65 -20.34 3.07
CA GLU A 40 -1.38 -21.07 4.31
C GLU A 40 -2.26 -22.33 4.42
N ALA A 41 -3.54 -22.26 4.08
CA ALA A 41 -4.43 -23.43 4.09
C ALA A 41 -3.98 -24.51 3.10
N VAL A 42 -3.60 -24.13 1.88
CA VAL A 42 -3.05 -25.07 0.87
C VAL A 42 -1.78 -25.73 1.34
N LYS A 43 -0.90 -24.99 2.05
CA LYS A 43 0.36 -25.50 2.61
C LYS A 43 0.13 -26.54 3.71
N ILE A 44 -0.91 -26.37 4.53
CA ILE A 44 -1.25 -27.25 5.65
C ILE A 44 -2.01 -28.49 5.17
N ILE A 45 -3.01 -28.31 4.31
CA ILE A 45 -3.96 -29.35 3.94
C ILE A 45 -3.41 -30.23 2.81
N GLY A 46 -2.80 -29.61 1.79
CA GLY A 46 -2.27 -30.33 0.63
C GLY A 46 -3.36 -30.83 -0.32
N TYR A 47 -2.93 -31.59 -1.32
CA TYR A 47 -3.81 -32.23 -2.31
C TYR A 47 -4.41 -33.53 -1.73
N PRO A 48 -5.69 -33.91 -2.04
CA PRO A 48 -6.53 -33.29 -3.06
C PRO A 48 -7.45 -32.14 -2.59
N GLU A 49 -7.62 -31.92 -1.29
CA GLU A 49 -8.60 -30.96 -0.76
C GLU A 49 -8.23 -29.50 -1.04
N SER A 50 -6.93 -29.19 -1.19
CA SER A 50 -6.45 -27.84 -1.54
C SER A 50 -7.05 -27.29 -2.85
N ARG A 51 -7.48 -28.15 -3.79
CA ARG A 51 -8.15 -27.73 -5.02
C ARG A 51 -9.43 -26.95 -4.75
N ILE A 52 -10.13 -27.26 -3.66
CA ILE A 52 -11.39 -26.58 -3.27
C ILE A 52 -11.05 -25.18 -2.73
N ILE A 53 -10.03 -25.09 -1.88
CA ILE A 53 -9.54 -23.83 -1.31
C ILE A 53 -9.04 -22.89 -2.42
N LEU A 54 -8.27 -23.42 -3.38
CA LEU A 54 -7.82 -22.68 -4.55
C LEU A 54 -8.98 -22.18 -5.40
N SER A 55 -10.00 -23.02 -5.63
CA SER A 55 -11.21 -22.66 -6.37
C SER A 55 -11.95 -21.50 -5.72
N GLN A 56 -12.16 -21.54 -4.40
CA GLN A 56 -12.79 -20.44 -3.65
C GLN A 56 -11.99 -19.14 -3.80
N CYS A 57 -10.68 -19.20 -3.65
CA CYS A 57 -9.82 -18.04 -3.80
C CYS A 57 -9.88 -17.48 -5.23
N VAL A 58 -9.75 -18.32 -6.25
CA VAL A 58 -9.79 -17.91 -7.66
C VAL A 58 -11.12 -17.24 -8.00
N THR A 59 -12.26 -17.83 -7.60
CA THR A 59 -13.58 -17.25 -7.90
C THR A 59 -13.77 -15.89 -7.22
N TYR A 60 -13.30 -15.73 -5.99
CA TYR A 60 -13.33 -14.47 -5.28
C TYR A 60 -12.46 -13.38 -5.98
N LEU A 61 -11.23 -13.72 -6.32
CA LEU A 61 -10.32 -12.79 -6.99
C LEU A 61 -10.81 -12.42 -8.39
N ALA A 62 -11.33 -13.39 -9.15
CA ALA A 62 -11.86 -13.18 -10.50
C ALA A 62 -13.08 -12.27 -10.54
N SER A 63 -13.88 -12.25 -9.47
CA SER A 63 -15.07 -11.40 -9.32
C SER A 63 -14.79 -10.07 -8.61
N SER A 64 -13.54 -9.81 -8.20
CA SER A 64 -13.16 -8.56 -7.54
C SER A 64 -12.87 -7.45 -8.55
N PRO A 65 -13.20 -6.17 -8.24
CA PRO A 65 -12.73 -5.04 -9.01
C PRO A 65 -11.20 -4.97 -8.98
N LYS A 66 -10.60 -4.33 -9.98
CA LYS A 66 -9.14 -4.27 -10.14
C LYS A 66 -8.62 -2.86 -9.94
N SER A 67 -7.43 -2.76 -9.35
CA SER A 67 -6.62 -1.55 -9.30
C SER A 67 -5.14 -1.92 -9.13
N ASN A 68 -4.30 -1.33 -9.93
CA ASN A 68 -2.84 -1.39 -9.79
C ASN A 68 -2.24 -0.10 -9.21
N ALA A 69 -3.06 0.78 -8.62
CA ALA A 69 -2.61 2.08 -8.12
C ALA A 69 -1.50 1.96 -7.07
N ALA A 70 -1.59 0.98 -6.16
CA ALA A 70 -0.54 0.73 -5.17
C ALA A 70 0.78 0.20 -5.81
N TYR A 71 0.68 -0.64 -6.84
CA TYR A 71 1.83 -1.11 -7.61
C TYR A 71 2.52 0.04 -8.36
N LEU A 72 1.76 0.92 -8.98
CA LEU A 72 2.30 2.12 -9.63
C LEU A 72 2.94 3.07 -8.63
N ALA A 73 2.33 3.25 -7.45
CA ALA A 73 2.85 4.10 -6.39
C ALA A 73 4.25 3.70 -5.92
N ILE A 74 4.49 2.41 -5.66
CA ILE A 74 5.82 1.94 -5.25
C ILE A 74 6.85 2.07 -6.37
N ASN A 75 6.47 1.80 -7.62
CA ASN A 75 7.37 1.96 -8.75
C ASN A 75 7.78 3.43 -8.95
N GLN A 76 6.83 4.36 -8.85
CA GLN A 76 7.10 5.80 -8.91
C GLN A 76 7.99 6.27 -7.75
N ALA A 77 7.72 5.78 -6.53
CA ALA A 77 8.54 6.11 -5.36
C ALA A 77 10.00 5.63 -5.54
N GLN A 78 10.19 4.40 -6.03
CA GLN A 78 11.52 3.86 -6.29
C GLN A 78 12.25 4.61 -7.42
N ALA A 79 11.53 5.00 -8.47
CA ALA A 79 12.08 5.81 -9.55
C ALA A 79 12.53 7.19 -9.04
N LEU A 80 11.69 7.84 -8.22
CA LEU A 80 12.00 9.13 -7.59
C LEU A 80 13.24 9.04 -6.70
N VAL A 81 13.38 7.99 -5.88
CA VAL A 81 14.57 7.77 -5.06
C VAL A 81 15.83 7.58 -5.90
N LYS A 82 15.74 6.85 -7.02
CA LYS A 82 16.87 6.67 -7.96
C LYS A 82 17.29 7.98 -8.61
N GLU A 83 16.33 8.84 -8.93
CA GLU A 83 16.57 10.16 -9.54
C GLU A 83 17.19 11.14 -8.55
N THR A 84 16.68 11.19 -7.31
CA THR A 84 17.04 12.23 -6.33
C THR A 84 18.13 11.81 -5.35
N GLY A 85 18.43 10.52 -5.26
CA GLY A 85 19.40 10.00 -4.28
C GLY A 85 18.93 10.11 -2.82
N ASN A 86 19.88 10.19 -1.91
CA ASN A 86 19.62 10.33 -0.48
C ASN A 86 19.25 11.78 -0.11
N LEU A 87 17.97 12.04 0.02
CA LEU A 87 17.46 13.29 0.57
C LEU A 87 17.33 13.21 2.10
N SER A 88 17.58 14.31 2.77
CA SER A 88 17.48 14.37 4.23
C SER A 88 16.02 14.37 4.69
N VAL A 89 15.74 13.62 5.76
CA VAL A 89 14.43 13.69 6.42
C VAL A 89 14.18 15.11 6.92
N PRO A 90 13.00 15.71 6.71
CA PRO A 90 12.67 17.04 7.22
C PRO A 90 12.90 17.18 8.72
N ILE A 91 13.44 18.31 9.16
CA ILE A 91 13.81 18.56 10.57
C ILE A 91 12.65 18.28 11.54
N PRO A 92 11.38 18.67 11.27
CA PRO A 92 10.28 18.38 12.18
C PRO A 92 10.07 16.89 12.43
N LEU A 93 10.41 16.03 11.47
CA LEU A 93 10.19 14.59 11.53
C LEU A 93 11.36 13.81 12.17
N ARG A 94 12.47 14.49 12.48
CA ARG A 94 13.64 13.85 13.07
C ARG A 94 13.46 13.67 14.58
N ASN A 95 13.75 12.48 15.08
CA ASN A 95 13.80 12.25 16.52
C ASN A 95 14.98 12.99 17.16
N ALA A 96 14.77 13.51 18.40
CA ALA A 96 15.78 14.27 19.15
C ALA A 96 16.05 13.64 20.53
N PRO A 97 16.50 12.38 20.65
CA PRO A 97 16.72 11.71 21.91
C PRO A 97 17.92 12.29 22.69
N THR A 98 18.90 12.87 22.01
CA THR A 98 20.12 13.42 22.64
C THR A 98 20.08 14.94 22.71
N LYS A 99 20.93 15.53 23.62
CA LYS A 99 21.11 16.98 23.75
C LYS A 99 21.57 17.60 22.43
N LEU A 100 22.58 16.99 21.78
CA LEU A 100 23.09 17.45 20.50
C LEU A 100 22.01 17.54 19.43
N MET A 101 21.13 16.52 19.35
CA MET A 101 20.03 16.54 18.38
C MET A 101 19.02 17.64 18.67
N LYS A 102 18.75 17.94 19.95
CA LYS A 102 17.92 19.08 20.37
C LYS A 102 18.58 20.41 19.99
N ASP A 103 19.88 20.56 20.23
CA ASP A 103 20.66 21.73 19.85
C ASP A 103 20.69 21.96 18.32
N LEU A 104 20.61 20.87 17.55
CA LEU A 104 20.44 20.87 16.08
C LEU A 104 18.96 21.07 15.63
N ALA A 105 18.07 21.40 16.56
CA ALA A 105 16.64 21.66 16.33
C ALA A 105 15.84 20.47 15.73
N TYR A 106 16.32 19.22 15.89
CA TYR A 106 15.57 18.05 15.44
C TYR A 106 14.20 17.99 16.16
N GLY A 107 13.15 17.68 15.41
CA GLY A 107 11.78 17.65 15.89
C GLY A 107 11.13 19.02 16.09
N LYS A 108 11.86 20.13 15.85
CA LYS A 108 11.32 21.48 15.99
C LYS A 108 10.22 21.71 14.94
N GLY A 109 9.04 22.13 15.42
CA GLY A 109 7.88 22.38 14.56
C GLY A 109 7.07 21.13 14.20
N TYR A 110 7.37 19.97 14.81
CA TYR A 110 6.52 18.79 14.67
C TYR A 110 5.13 19.06 15.23
N GLN A 111 4.12 18.69 14.46
CA GLN A 111 2.72 18.83 14.85
C GLN A 111 2.13 17.43 15.07
N TYR A 112 1.72 17.16 16.32
CA TYR A 112 1.11 15.87 16.64
C TYR A 112 -0.34 15.83 16.18
N SER A 113 -0.66 14.96 15.23
CA SER A 113 -1.96 14.94 14.55
C SER A 113 -3.16 14.81 15.49
N HIS A 114 -3.00 14.12 16.63
CA HIS A 114 -4.08 13.95 17.60
C HIS A 114 -4.45 15.24 18.37
N ASP A 115 -3.61 16.29 18.32
CA ASP A 115 -3.91 17.59 18.91
C ASP A 115 -4.79 18.46 17.98
N PHE A 116 -5.13 17.96 16.79
CA PHE A 116 -5.88 18.69 15.78
C PHE A 116 -7.22 18.03 15.47
N PRO A 117 -8.21 18.79 14.97
CA PRO A 117 -9.50 18.25 14.55
C PRO A 117 -9.31 17.08 13.55
N ASP A 118 -10.16 16.07 13.67
CA ASP A 118 -10.13 14.85 12.85
C ASP A 118 -8.80 14.07 12.91
N ASN A 119 -7.97 14.33 13.94
CA ASN A 119 -6.63 13.75 14.09
C ASN A 119 -5.76 13.93 12.82
N PHE A 120 -5.88 15.11 12.20
CA PHE A 120 -5.18 15.41 10.96
C PHE A 120 -4.58 16.82 10.97
N VAL A 121 -3.35 16.91 10.49
CA VAL A 121 -2.66 18.17 10.22
C VAL A 121 -2.00 18.09 8.84
N ALA A 122 -2.16 19.14 8.04
CA ALA A 122 -1.59 19.21 6.68
C ALA A 122 -0.09 19.53 6.71
N GLN A 123 0.69 18.78 7.49
CA GLN A 123 2.14 18.91 7.57
C GLN A 123 2.80 18.29 6.33
N GLU A 124 3.96 18.84 5.92
CA GLU A 124 4.78 18.23 4.87
C GLU A 124 5.66 17.12 5.46
N PHE A 125 5.62 15.96 4.82
CA PHE A 125 6.41 14.80 5.22
C PHE A 125 7.56 14.49 4.27
N LEU A 126 7.51 15.04 3.05
CA LEU A 126 8.54 14.86 2.05
C LEU A 126 9.65 15.92 2.20
N PRO A 127 10.89 15.58 1.82
CA PRO A 127 11.95 16.58 1.64
C PRO A 127 11.53 17.71 0.70
N GLU A 128 12.08 18.91 0.91
CA GLU A 128 11.68 20.12 0.17
C GLU A 128 11.83 19.95 -1.35
N GLU A 129 12.85 19.20 -1.80
CA GLU A 129 13.17 18.96 -3.20
C GLU A 129 12.10 18.15 -3.94
N ILE A 130 11.34 17.37 -3.20
CA ILE A 130 10.27 16.49 -3.74
C ILE A 130 8.89 16.79 -3.14
N LYS A 131 8.76 17.93 -2.49
CA LYS A 131 7.52 18.40 -1.87
C LYS A 131 6.37 18.44 -2.86
N GLY A 132 5.21 17.99 -2.42
CA GLY A 132 3.99 17.99 -3.22
C GLY A 132 3.94 16.92 -4.32
N ARG A 133 4.91 16.02 -4.41
CA ARG A 133 4.85 14.88 -5.34
C ARG A 133 3.71 13.93 -4.98
N LEU A 134 2.87 13.66 -5.94
CA LEU A 134 1.84 12.63 -5.84
C LEU A 134 2.47 11.27 -6.16
N LEU A 135 2.40 10.33 -5.23
CA LEU A 135 2.91 8.96 -5.42
C LEU A 135 1.77 7.93 -5.51
N TYR A 136 0.70 8.13 -4.78
CA TYR A 136 -0.48 7.27 -4.83
C TYR A 136 -1.66 8.03 -5.43
N ASP A 137 -2.13 7.58 -6.57
CA ASP A 137 -3.30 8.11 -7.26
C ASP A 137 -4.40 7.04 -7.28
N PRO A 138 -5.44 7.15 -6.43
CA PRO A 138 -6.52 6.19 -6.37
C PRO A 138 -7.22 6.02 -7.71
N GLY A 139 -7.59 4.79 -8.08
CA GLY A 139 -8.33 4.48 -9.30
C GLY A 139 -9.80 4.90 -9.26
N ASP A 140 -10.54 4.53 -10.32
CA ASP A 140 -11.95 4.92 -10.52
C ASP A 140 -12.98 3.91 -10.00
N ASN A 141 -12.55 2.78 -9.38
CA ASN A 141 -13.47 1.87 -8.75
C ASN A 141 -14.14 2.49 -7.50
N ALA A 142 -15.25 1.92 -7.05
CA ALA A 142 -16.07 2.48 -5.97
C ALA A 142 -15.25 2.75 -4.70
N ARG A 143 -14.41 1.80 -4.29
CA ARG A 143 -13.60 1.92 -3.07
C ARG A 143 -12.55 3.02 -3.18
N GLU A 144 -11.86 3.10 -4.29
CA GLU A 144 -10.81 4.11 -4.47
C GLU A 144 -11.39 5.51 -4.72
N LYS A 145 -12.60 5.64 -5.24
CA LYS A 145 -13.34 6.92 -5.24
C LYS A 145 -13.62 7.43 -3.82
N GLU A 146 -13.98 6.54 -2.89
CA GLU A 146 -14.13 6.90 -1.48
C GLU A 146 -12.79 7.36 -0.88
N LEU A 147 -11.69 6.64 -1.16
CA LEU A 147 -10.35 7.01 -0.72
C LEU A 147 -9.93 8.37 -1.30
N ARG A 148 -10.15 8.61 -2.57
CA ARG A 148 -9.88 9.90 -3.23
C ARG A 148 -10.66 11.03 -2.56
N SER A 149 -11.96 10.84 -2.31
CA SER A 149 -12.79 11.83 -1.62
C SER A 149 -12.28 12.12 -0.20
N PHE A 150 -11.87 11.10 0.52
CA PHE A 150 -11.27 11.23 1.84
C PHE A 150 -9.96 12.03 1.80
N LEU A 151 -9.05 11.71 0.88
CA LEU A 151 -7.78 12.41 0.70
C LEU A 151 -7.97 13.87 0.26
N SER A 152 -8.87 14.11 -0.70
CA SER A 152 -9.19 15.45 -1.17
C SER A 152 -9.68 16.38 -0.05
N LYS A 153 -10.59 15.89 0.80
CA LYS A 153 -11.09 16.66 1.97
C LYS A 153 -9.98 17.04 2.94
N ARG A 154 -9.01 16.15 3.16
CA ARG A 154 -7.90 16.38 4.09
C ARG A 154 -6.82 17.26 3.50
N TRP A 155 -6.36 16.96 2.30
CA TRP A 155 -5.24 17.64 1.68
C TRP A 155 -5.61 18.90 0.90
N LYS A 156 -6.93 19.16 0.66
CA LYS A 156 -7.43 20.39 0.03
C LYS A 156 -6.69 20.76 -1.27
N GLY A 157 -6.46 19.76 -2.11
CA GLY A 157 -5.78 19.92 -3.40
C GLY A 157 -4.25 19.91 -3.36
N LYS A 158 -3.61 19.78 -2.19
CA LYS A 158 -2.14 19.78 -2.06
C LYS A 158 -1.44 18.77 -2.97
N TYR A 159 -2.05 17.61 -3.21
CA TYR A 159 -1.52 16.54 -4.06
C TYR A 159 -2.37 16.28 -5.29
N GLY A 160 -3.34 17.15 -5.62
CA GLY A 160 -4.20 17.01 -6.79
C GLY A 160 -5.34 15.98 -6.64
N TYR A 161 -5.67 15.56 -5.41
CA TYR A 161 -6.82 14.68 -5.14
C TYR A 161 -8.16 15.39 -5.38
#